data_5c5861ac4a45fd65310c0fab5cd5880f
#
_entry.id   5c5861ac4a45fd65310c0fab5cd5880f
#
_cell.length_a   1.000
_cell.length_b   1.000
_cell.length_c   1.000
_cell.angle_alpha   90.00
_cell.angle_beta   90.00
_cell.angle_gamma   90.00
#
_symmetry.space_group_name_H-M   'P 1'
#
loop_
_entity.id
_entity.type
_entity.pdbx_description
1 polymer ?
#
loop_
_entity_poly.entity_id
_entity_poly.type
_entity_poly.pdbx_seq_one_letter_code
_entity_poly.pdbx_strand_id
1 'polypeptide(L)' 'AKGYFDGIIFFSPSGVKGYAIHNFFEDSHCFCLGSTTAKAVRQFTNKLTIAKTPNELQLFLSITKHFNQ' A
#
# COMPACT_ATOMS: atom_id res chain seq x y z
N ALA A 1 13.98 1.68 10.42
CA ALA A 1 14.80 0.98 9.45
C ALA A 1 14.66 1.62 8.09
N LYS A 2 15.70 1.53 7.32
CA LYS A 2 15.74 2.14 6.01
C LYS A 2 14.70 1.48 5.09
N GLY A 3 13.84 2.29 4.46
CA GLY A 3 12.81 1.76 3.57
C GLY A 3 11.67 1.06 4.27
N TYR A 4 11.57 1.21 5.58
CA TYR A 4 10.53 0.58 6.35
C TYR A 4 9.39 1.57 6.60
N PHE A 5 8.17 1.12 6.34
CA PHE A 5 6.97 1.94 6.54
C PHE A 5 5.89 1.11 7.21
N ASP A 6 5.11 1.73 8.09
CA ASP A 6 3.96 1.07 8.70
C ASP A 6 2.80 0.93 7.71
N GLY A 7 2.65 1.90 6.82
CA GLY A 7 1.61 1.87 5.80
C GLY A 7 2.13 2.39 4.46
N ILE A 8 1.68 1.75 3.38
CA ILE A 8 2.06 2.10 2.02
C ILE A 8 0.81 2.18 1.17
N ILE A 9 0.68 3.23 0.38
CA ILE A 9 -0.47 3.40 -0.51
C ILE A 9 -0.04 3.18 -1.95
N PHE A 10 -0.76 2.30 -2.63
CA PHE A 10 -0.54 2.02 -4.04
C PHE A 10 -1.75 2.45 -4.86
N PHE A 11 -1.50 3.19 -5.92
CA PHE A 11 -2.55 3.70 -6.81
C PHE A 11 -2.70 2.86 -8.08
N SER A 12 -1.72 2.01 -8.38
CA SER A 12 -1.74 1.21 -9.60
C SER A 12 -0.89 -0.04 -9.42
N PRO A 13 -1.14 -1.08 -10.25
CA PRO A 13 -0.30 -2.28 -10.22
C PRO A 13 1.15 -2.01 -10.55
N SER A 14 1.42 -1.07 -11.45
CA SER A 14 2.82 -0.75 -11.80
C SER A 14 3.55 -0.13 -10.63
N GLY A 15 2.86 0.63 -9.77
CA GLY A 15 3.45 1.16 -8.56
C GLY A 15 3.88 0.06 -7.60
N VAL A 16 3.06 -0.99 -7.49
CA VAL A 16 3.39 -2.15 -6.68
C VAL A 16 4.65 -2.83 -7.19
N LYS A 17 4.72 -3.06 -8.48
CA LYS A 17 5.87 -3.74 -9.10
C LYS A 17 7.14 -2.90 -8.95
N GLY A 18 7.03 -1.60 -9.14
CA GLY A 18 8.16 -0.70 -8.97
C GLY A 18 8.70 -0.71 -7.55
N TYR A 19 7.81 -0.72 -6.58
CA TYR A 19 8.20 -0.79 -5.18
C TYR A 19 8.91 -2.11 -4.88
N ALA A 20 8.39 -3.21 -5.40
CA ALA A 20 8.90 -4.55 -5.11
C ALA A 20 10.31 -4.78 -5.65
N ILE A 21 10.73 -4.03 -6.66
CA ILE A 21 12.07 -4.17 -7.24
C ILE A 21 13.16 -3.84 -6.22
N HIS A 22 12.93 -2.83 -5.37
CA HIS A 22 13.96 -2.32 -4.47
C HIS A 22 13.58 -2.40 -3.00
N ASN A 23 12.38 -2.86 -2.67
CA ASN A 23 11.89 -2.81 -1.30
C ASN A 23 11.21 -4.11 -0.91
N PHE A 24 11.10 -4.32 0.40
CA PHE A 24 10.38 -5.47 0.95
C PHE A 24 9.09 -5.00 1.59
N PHE A 25 8.08 -5.83 1.56
CA PHE A 25 6.78 -5.50 2.16
C PHE A 25 6.78 -5.75 3.67
N GLU A 26 7.46 -6.77 4.11
CA GLU A 26 7.62 -7.12 5.52
C GLU A 26 6.33 -6.96 6.33
N ASP A 27 6.35 -6.12 7.34
CA ASP A 27 5.19 -5.89 8.21
C ASP A 27 4.36 -4.69 7.81
N SER A 28 4.69 -4.07 6.69
CA SER A 28 3.94 -2.91 6.23
C SER A 28 2.55 -3.30 5.78
N HIS A 29 1.55 -2.48 6.13
CA HIS A 29 0.21 -2.68 5.64
C HIS A 29 0.02 -1.90 4.36
N CYS A 30 -0.50 -2.56 3.32
CA CYS A 30 -0.67 -1.95 2.02
C CYS A 30 -2.12 -1.50 1.82
N PHE A 31 -2.29 -0.27 1.37
CA PHE A 31 -3.59 0.30 1.03
C PHE A 31 -3.66 0.43 -0.48
N CYS A 32 -4.61 -0.26 -1.10
CA CYS A 32 -4.67 -0.37 -2.54
C CYS A 32 -5.91 0.31 -3.08
N LEU A 33 -5.74 1.10 -4.13
CA LEU A 33 -6.87 1.68 -4.83
C LEU A 33 -7.38 0.69 -5.86
N GLY A 34 -8.49 0.00 -5.53
CA GLY A 34 -9.13 -0.94 -6.43
C GLY A 34 -8.57 -2.36 -6.34
N SER A 35 -9.33 -3.29 -6.90
CA SER A 35 -9.01 -4.72 -6.80
C SER A 35 -7.84 -5.15 -7.68
N THR A 36 -7.63 -4.46 -8.79
CA THR A 36 -6.52 -4.78 -9.69
C THR A 36 -5.18 -4.53 -9.00
N THR A 37 -5.07 -3.40 -8.31
CA THR A 37 -3.87 -3.08 -7.54
C THR A 37 -3.70 -4.07 -6.39
N ALA A 38 -4.78 -4.44 -5.73
CA ALA A 38 -4.75 -5.41 -4.64
C ALA A 38 -4.23 -6.77 -5.10
N LYS A 39 -4.60 -7.19 -6.31
CA LYS A 39 -4.10 -8.44 -6.88
C LYS A 39 -2.58 -8.41 -7.01
N ALA A 40 -2.04 -7.28 -7.43
CA ALA A 40 -0.59 -7.13 -7.56
C ALA A 40 0.07 -7.21 -6.19
N VAL A 41 -0.50 -6.57 -5.19
CA VAL A 41 0.05 -6.59 -3.82
C VAL A 41 0.01 -8.00 -3.24
N ARG A 42 -1.05 -8.76 -3.50
CA ARG A 42 -1.20 -10.12 -2.96
C ARG A 42 -0.11 -11.08 -3.41
N GLN A 43 0.61 -10.76 -4.47
CA GLN A 43 1.75 -11.56 -4.89
C GLN A 43 2.92 -11.44 -3.91
N PHE A 44 2.92 -10.42 -3.07
CA PHE A 44 4.02 -10.15 -2.15
C PHE A 44 3.61 -10.20 -0.69
N THR A 45 2.37 -9.86 -0.37
CA THR A 45 1.90 -9.82 1.02
C THR A 45 0.38 -9.98 1.07
N ASN A 46 -0.10 -10.45 2.21
CA ASN A 46 -1.54 -10.53 2.49
C ASN A 46 -2.01 -9.38 3.38
N LYS A 47 -1.10 -8.54 3.83
CA LYS A 47 -1.44 -7.41 4.69
C LYS A 47 -1.85 -6.24 3.83
N LEU A 48 -3.12 -6.22 3.41
CA LEU A 48 -3.62 -5.16 2.54
C LEU A 48 -5.08 -4.85 2.82
N THR A 49 -5.47 -3.65 2.44
CA THR A 49 -6.85 -3.18 2.47
C THR A 49 -7.14 -2.50 1.14
N ILE A 50 -8.35 -2.70 0.62
CA ILE A 50 -8.73 -2.15 -0.67
C ILE A 50 -9.64 -0.94 -0.45
N ALA A 51 -9.26 0.21 -1.01
CA ALA A 51 -10.10 1.39 -1.03
C ALA A 51 -11.01 1.31 -2.24
N LYS A 52 -12.32 1.31 -1.99
CA LYS A 52 -13.31 1.21 -3.06
C LYS A 52 -13.87 2.56 -3.46
N THR A 53 -13.68 3.57 -2.63
CA THR A 53 -14.22 4.91 -2.86
C THR A 53 -13.15 5.96 -2.57
N PRO A 54 -13.31 7.19 -3.14
CA PRO A 54 -12.39 8.28 -2.82
C PRO A 54 -12.34 8.61 -1.32
N ASN A 55 -13.44 8.45 -0.61
CA ASN A 55 -13.47 8.74 0.83
C ASN A 55 -12.60 7.76 1.59
N GLU A 56 -12.63 6.50 1.20
CA GLU A 56 -11.75 5.50 1.82
C GLU A 56 -10.29 5.81 1.55
N LEU A 57 -9.97 6.25 0.33
CA LEU A 57 -8.62 6.63 -0.03
C LEU A 57 -8.14 7.79 0.83
N GLN A 58 -8.99 8.78 1.07
CA GLN A 58 -8.63 9.91 1.91
C GLN A 58 -8.33 9.47 3.34
N LEU A 59 -9.09 8.53 3.86
CA LEU A 59 -8.85 7.96 5.18
C LEU A 59 -7.49 7.26 5.22
N PHE A 60 -7.18 6.49 4.19
CA PHE A 60 -5.89 5.80 4.10
C PHE A 60 -4.73 6.80 4.08
N LEU A 61 -4.87 7.89 3.32
CA LEU A 61 -3.85 8.92 3.26
C LEU A 61 -3.63 9.55 4.63
N SER A 62 -4.70 9.79 5.37
CA SER A 62 -4.61 10.36 6.72
C SER A 62 -3.88 9.43 7.67
N ILE A 63 -4.20 8.14 7.62
CA ILE A 63 -3.56 7.14 8.46
C ILE A 63 -2.07 7.05 8.14
N THR A 64 -1.73 6.97 6.86
CA THR A 64 -0.34 6.87 6.43
C THR A 64 0.45 8.09 6.86
N LYS A 65 -0.13 9.28 6.71
CA LYS A 65 0.53 10.51 7.11
C LYS A 65 0.79 10.52 8.61
N HIS A 66 -0.17 10.02 9.38
CA HIS A 66 -0.02 9.95 10.83
C HIS A 66 1.17 9.06 11.23
N PHE A 67 1.28 7.89 10.62
CA PHE A 67 2.34 6.95 10.96
C PHE A 67 3.71 7.39 10.45
N ASN A 68 3.75 8.22 9.42
CA ASN A 68 5.01 8.63 8.80
C ASN A 68 5.55 9.96 9.33
N GLN A 69 4.96 10.50 10.37
CA GLN A 69 5.45 11.73 10.98
C GLN A 69 6.68 11.53 11.85
#